data_1d166668b0ec8f131f89ae5d011350c5
#
_entry.id   1d166668b0ec8f131f89ae5d011350c5
#
_cell.length_a   1.000
_cell.length_b   1.000
_cell.length_c   1.000
_cell.angle_alpha   90.00
_cell.angle_beta   90.00
_cell.angle_gamma   90.00
#
_symmetry.space_group_name_H-M   'P 1'
#
loop_
_entity.id
_entity.type
_entity.pdbx_description
1 polymer ?
#
loop_
_entity_poly.entity_id
_entity_poly.type
_entity_poly.pdbx_seq_one_letter_code
_entity_poly.pdbx_strand_id
1 'polypeptide(L)'
;MGTRGNQGLAWTLRPSQLVWKLSDSARQYREARALNPAHALGKRGEDLAHRYLQRAGFQVVARNYKAGADSEVDIVARQGEVVVFVEVKTRATADFADPSKAVDQEKERHIVRAARAYTTRAGIEWSQVRFDIVSVVMTTPPTIAHYQDAFFHGRAA
;
A
#
# COMPACT_ATOMS: atom_id res chain seq x y z
N MET A 1 31.75 -29.74 -54.87
CA MET A 1 31.64 -28.26 -54.66
C MET A 1 30.73 -28.10 -53.43
N GLY A 2 31.33 -27.75 -52.29
CA GLY A 2 30.59 -27.65 -51.04
C GLY A 2 30.05 -26.26 -50.81
N THR A 3 28.78 -26.19 -50.46
CA THR A 3 28.17 -24.98 -49.87
C THR A 3 28.15 -25.14 -48.35
N ARG A 4 28.98 -24.34 -47.68
CA ARG A 4 28.99 -24.25 -46.21
C ARG A 4 27.79 -23.45 -45.78
N GLY A 5 26.81 -24.09 -45.14
CA GLY A 5 25.73 -23.44 -44.44
C GLY A 5 26.23 -22.68 -43.22
N ASN A 6 25.92 -21.42 -43.17
CA ASN A 6 26.15 -20.52 -42.05
C ASN A 6 25.16 -20.86 -40.93
N GLN A 7 25.66 -21.55 -39.88
CA GLN A 7 24.88 -21.82 -38.68
C GLN A 7 24.98 -20.57 -37.79
N GLY A 8 23.95 -19.71 -37.88
CA GLY A 8 23.74 -18.61 -36.96
C GLY A 8 23.52 -19.18 -35.54
N LEU A 9 24.45 -18.87 -34.66
CA LEU A 9 24.35 -19.13 -33.21
C LEU A 9 23.22 -18.28 -32.63
N ALA A 10 22.02 -18.86 -32.59
CA ALA A 10 20.93 -18.29 -31.81
C ALA A 10 21.23 -18.51 -30.32
N TRP A 11 21.65 -17.45 -29.65
CA TRP A 11 21.77 -17.42 -28.18
C TRP A 11 20.38 -17.40 -27.57
N THR A 12 19.74 -18.55 -27.51
CA THR A 12 18.55 -18.74 -26.71
C THR A 12 18.94 -18.82 -25.24
N LEU A 13 18.77 -17.72 -24.54
CA LEU A 13 18.88 -17.70 -23.09
C LEU A 13 17.88 -18.73 -22.52
N ARG A 14 18.41 -19.70 -21.78
CA ARG A 14 17.57 -20.74 -21.15
C ARG A 14 16.59 -20.06 -20.18
N PRO A 15 15.31 -20.45 -20.15
CA PRO A 15 14.31 -19.86 -19.25
C PRO A 15 14.73 -19.82 -17.78
N SER A 16 15.54 -20.77 -17.34
CA SER A 16 16.10 -20.83 -15.99
C SER A 16 16.98 -19.63 -15.62
N GLN A 17 17.73 -19.07 -16.58
CA GLN A 17 18.62 -17.92 -16.30
C GLN A 17 17.86 -16.59 -16.17
N LEU A 18 16.72 -16.45 -16.85
CA LEU A 18 15.83 -15.30 -16.71
C LEU A 18 15.13 -15.28 -15.35
N VAL A 19 14.70 -16.46 -14.87
CA VAL A 19 14.03 -16.59 -13.56
C VAL A 19 15.00 -16.23 -12.42
N TRP A 20 16.26 -16.64 -12.49
CA TRP A 20 17.27 -16.29 -11.48
C TRP A 20 17.56 -14.79 -11.42
N LYS A 21 17.71 -14.12 -12.57
CA LYS A 21 17.98 -12.66 -12.61
C LYS A 21 16.81 -11.85 -12.06
N LEU A 22 15.58 -12.24 -12.34
CA LEU A 22 14.38 -11.58 -11.79
C LEU A 22 14.25 -11.79 -10.28
N SER A 23 14.58 -12.99 -9.78
CA SER A 23 14.56 -13.27 -8.35
C SER A 23 15.65 -12.52 -7.57
N ASP A 24 16.84 -12.40 -8.13
CA ASP A 24 17.94 -11.66 -7.52
C ASP A 24 17.67 -10.16 -7.48
N SER A 25 17.14 -9.59 -8.56
CA SER A 25 16.75 -8.16 -8.60
C SER A 25 15.63 -7.86 -7.59
N ALA A 26 14.63 -8.73 -7.49
CA ALA A 26 13.56 -8.59 -6.51
C ALA A 26 14.05 -8.78 -5.05
N ARG A 27 15.07 -9.61 -4.86
CA ARG A 27 15.71 -9.81 -3.55
C ARG A 27 16.54 -8.59 -3.15
N GLN A 28 17.40 -8.09 -4.06
CA GLN A 28 18.20 -6.87 -3.83
C GLN A 28 17.32 -5.66 -3.59
N TYR A 29 16.22 -5.51 -4.31
CA TYR A 29 15.24 -4.45 -4.09
C TYR A 29 14.57 -4.56 -2.71
N ARG A 30 14.23 -5.77 -2.27
CA ARG A 30 13.68 -6.02 -0.92
C ARG A 30 14.70 -5.73 0.18
N GLU A 31 15.94 -6.14 -0.01
CA GLU A 31 17.04 -5.89 0.93
C GLU A 31 17.35 -4.39 1.03
N ALA A 32 17.42 -3.67 -0.11
CA ALA A 32 17.61 -2.22 -0.12
C ALA A 32 16.47 -1.47 0.57
N ARG A 33 15.22 -1.88 0.39
CA ARG A 33 14.06 -1.33 1.13
C ARG A 33 14.11 -1.64 2.62
N ALA A 34 14.52 -2.84 2.99
CA ALA A 34 14.63 -3.23 4.39
C ALA A 34 15.71 -2.43 5.15
N LEU A 35 16.76 -1.97 4.45
CA LEU A 35 17.82 -1.15 5.02
C LEU A 35 17.49 0.36 5.08
N ASN A 36 16.39 0.81 4.46
CA ASN A 36 15.97 2.20 4.50
C ASN A 36 15.23 2.51 5.83
N PRO A 37 15.79 3.39 6.70
CA PRO A 37 15.17 3.73 7.99
C PRO A 37 13.75 4.29 7.87
N ALA A 38 13.47 5.10 6.84
CA ALA A 38 12.14 5.66 6.61
C ALA A 38 11.12 4.57 6.24
N HIS A 39 11.54 3.56 5.47
CA HIS A 39 10.69 2.42 5.14
C HIS A 39 10.42 1.54 6.37
N ALA A 40 11.44 1.28 7.18
CA ALA A 40 11.30 0.52 8.42
C ALA A 40 10.36 1.23 9.42
N LEU A 41 10.47 2.57 9.51
CA LEU A 41 9.58 3.40 10.32
C LEU A 41 8.12 3.30 9.83
N GLY A 42 7.88 3.44 8.53
CA GLY A 42 6.56 3.31 7.92
C GLY A 42 5.93 1.94 8.19
N LYS A 43 6.68 0.86 7.95
CA LYS A 43 6.21 -0.51 8.23
C LYS A 43 5.83 -0.72 9.69
N ARG A 44 6.63 -0.20 10.63
CA ARG A 44 6.32 -0.26 12.06
C ARG A 44 5.04 0.51 12.39
N GLY A 45 4.82 1.66 11.76
CA GLY A 45 3.60 2.45 11.92
C GLY A 45 2.37 1.70 11.40
N GLU A 46 2.48 1.06 10.24
CA GLU A 46 1.41 0.22 9.69
C GLU A 46 1.08 -0.96 10.62
N ASP A 47 2.07 -1.60 11.23
CA ASP A 47 1.85 -2.69 12.19
C ASP A 47 1.12 -2.19 13.45
N LEU A 48 1.46 -1.01 13.94
CA LEU A 48 0.78 -0.38 15.08
C LEU A 48 -0.65 0.05 14.72
N ALA A 49 -0.86 0.64 13.55
CA ALA A 49 -2.18 1.00 13.04
C ALA A 49 -3.08 -0.22 12.88
N HIS A 50 -2.56 -1.32 12.34
CA HIS A 50 -3.28 -2.59 12.22
C HIS A 50 -3.79 -3.08 13.59
N ARG A 51 -2.90 -3.17 14.58
CA ARG A 51 -3.27 -3.62 15.94
C ARG A 51 -4.28 -2.67 16.60
N TYR A 52 -4.10 -1.37 16.40
CA TYR A 52 -5.05 -0.36 16.87
C TYR A 52 -6.45 -0.59 16.29
N LEU A 53 -6.57 -0.72 14.97
CA LEU A 53 -7.84 -0.96 14.29
C LEU A 53 -8.51 -2.23 14.77
N GLN A 54 -7.77 -3.33 14.93
CA GLN A 54 -8.31 -4.58 15.48
C GLN A 54 -8.87 -4.40 16.89
N ARG A 55 -8.15 -3.69 17.78
CA ARG A 55 -8.63 -3.39 19.14
C ARG A 55 -9.82 -2.46 19.14
N ALA A 56 -9.94 -1.58 18.16
CA ALA A 56 -11.09 -0.69 17.95
C ALA A 56 -12.29 -1.38 17.29
N GLY A 57 -12.23 -2.71 17.07
CA GLY A 57 -13.35 -3.50 16.54
C GLY A 57 -13.40 -3.57 15.01
N PHE A 58 -12.36 -3.12 14.31
CA PHE A 58 -12.28 -3.27 12.86
C PHE A 58 -11.75 -4.66 12.48
N GLN A 59 -12.34 -5.26 11.46
CA GLN A 59 -11.78 -6.44 10.81
C GLN A 59 -10.81 -5.99 9.71
N VAL A 60 -9.52 -6.17 9.91
CA VAL A 60 -8.52 -5.91 8.85
C VAL A 60 -8.59 -7.01 7.80
N VAL A 61 -8.86 -6.63 6.56
CA VAL A 61 -9.10 -7.55 5.43
C VAL A 61 -7.85 -7.68 4.56
N ALA A 62 -7.14 -6.56 4.33
CA ALA A 62 -5.94 -6.55 3.52
C ALA A 62 -4.97 -5.47 3.99
N ARG A 63 -3.69 -5.65 3.68
CA ARG A 63 -2.62 -4.67 3.87
C ARG A 63 -1.88 -4.46 2.56
N ASN A 64 -1.40 -3.24 2.34
CA ASN A 64 -0.64 -2.86 1.14
C ASN A 64 -1.34 -3.32 -0.16
N TYR A 65 -2.66 -3.05 -0.22
CA TYR A 65 -3.46 -3.43 -1.37
C TYR A 65 -3.09 -2.57 -2.58
N LYS A 66 -2.75 -3.22 -3.69
CA LYS A 66 -2.36 -2.58 -4.95
C LYS A 66 -3.37 -2.90 -6.06
N ALA A 67 -3.80 -1.85 -6.76
CA ALA A 67 -4.68 -1.96 -7.93
C ALA A 67 -3.98 -1.43 -9.19
N GLY A 68 -2.68 -1.66 -9.33
CA GLY A 68 -1.81 -1.17 -10.38
C GLY A 68 -0.54 -0.57 -9.82
N ALA A 69 0.30 0.05 -10.69
CA ALA A 69 1.61 0.54 -10.28
C ALA A 69 1.54 1.68 -9.25
N ASP A 70 0.56 2.59 -9.41
CA ASP A 70 0.49 3.84 -8.63
C ASP A 70 -0.75 3.91 -7.72
N SER A 71 -1.44 2.79 -7.50
CA SER A 71 -2.66 2.77 -6.71
C SER A 71 -2.52 1.78 -5.55
N GLU A 72 -2.13 2.29 -4.40
CA GLU A 72 -1.88 1.52 -3.18
C GLU A 72 -2.65 2.10 -2.00
N VAL A 73 -3.18 1.22 -1.14
CA VAL A 73 -3.81 1.52 0.14
C VAL A 73 -3.11 0.73 1.23
N ASP A 74 -2.75 1.38 2.32
CA ASP A 74 -1.99 0.75 3.41
C ASP A 74 -2.79 -0.33 4.11
N ILE A 75 -4.06 -0.05 4.46
CA ILE A 75 -4.94 -1.02 5.12
C ILE A 75 -6.35 -0.94 4.52
N VAL A 76 -6.94 -2.09 4.23
CA VAL A 76 -8.36 -2.24 3.95
C VAL A 76 -9.00 -2.96 5.14
N ALA A 77 -10.02 -2.36 5.73
CA ALA A 77 -10.70 -2.90 6.91
C ALA A 77 -12.23 -2.84 6.74
N ARG A 78 -12.95 -3.56 7.59
CA ARG A 78 -14.41 -3.51 7.70
C ARG A 78 -14.83 -3.10 9.10
N GLN A 79 -15.86 -2.27 9.17
CA GLN A 79 -16.57 -1.93 10.39
C GLN A 79 -18.09 -2.11 10.12
N GLY A 80 -18.62 -3.23 10.54
CA GLY A 80 -19.97 -3.64 10.12
C GLY A 80 -20.07 -3.80 8.60
N GLU A 81 -20.99 -3.09 7.96
CA GLU A 81 -21.18 -3.10 6.51
C GLU A 81 -20.27 -2.10 5.78
N VAL A 82 -19.56 -1.25 6.51
CA VAL A 82 -18.70 -0.23 5.92
C VAL A 82 -17.32 -0.82 5.63
N VAL A 83 -16.84 -0.64 4.39
CA VAL A 83 -15.46 -0.90 4.00
C VAL A 83 -14.65 0.38 4.14
N VAL A 84 -13.57 0.30 4.89
CA VAL A 84 -12.75 1.43 5.27
C VAL A 84 -11.37 1.30 4.62
N PHE A 85 -11.00 2.27 3.81
CA PHE A 85 -9.67 2.39 3.22
C PHE A 85 -8.86 3.34 4.09
N VAL A 86 -7.77 2.84 4.65
CA VAL A 86 -6.98 3.57 5.65
C VAL A 86 -5.61 3.90 5.11
N GLU A 87 -5.26 5.18 5.16
CA GLU A 87 -3.90 5.69 4.96
C GLU A 87 -3.22 5.82 6.33
N VAL A 88 -2.01 5.29 6.44
CA VAL A 88 -1.22 5.35 7.67
C VAL A 88 -0.12 6.40 7.54
N LYS A 89 -0.12 7.37 8.41
CA LYS A 89 0.90 8.43 8.50
C LYS A 89 1.78 8.19 9.71
N THR A 90 3.03 7.79 9.47
CA THR A 90 4.00 7.53 10.54
C THR A 90 5.01 8.66 10.63
N ARG A 91 5.26 9.15 11.85
CA ARG A 91 6.24 10.19 12.16
C ARG A 91 7.14 9.75 13.30
N ALA A 92 8.42 10.15 13.23
CA ALA A 92 9.36 9.89 14.31
C ALA A 92 9.09 10.78 15.54
N THR A 93 8.65 12.01 15.30
CA THR A 93 8.41 13.05 16.31
C THR A 93 7.02 13.66 16.16
N ALA A 94 6.53 14.29 17.21
CA ALA A 94 5.27 15.02 17.25
C ALA A 94 5.46 16.44 16.67
N ASP A 95 5.88 16.58 15.40
CA ASP A 95 5.90 17.87 14.74
C ASP A 95 4.47 18.31 14.44
N PHE A 96 4.22 19.63 14.67
CA PHE A 96 2.90 20.27 14.76
C PHE A 96 2.09 20.36 13.45
N ALA A 97 2.31 19.50 12.47
CA ALA A 97 1.50 19.47 11.26
C ALA A 97 0.25 18.59 11.48
N ASP A 98 -0.92 19.15 11.19
CA ASP A 98 -2.20 18.45 11.20
C ASP A 98 -2.16 17.25 10.26
N PRO A 99 -2.31 16.02 10.75
CA PRO A 99 -2.24 14.81 9.91
C PRO A 99 -3.35 14.76 8.85
N SER A 100 -4.50 15.38 9.10
CA SER A 100 -5.61 15.40 8.15
C SER A 100 -5.31 16.26 6.91
N LYS A 101 -4.39 17.23 7.02
CA LYS A 101 -3.90 18.05 5.91
C LYS A 101 -2.71 17.43 5.17
N ALA A 102 -2.23 16.26 5.61
CA ALA A 102 -1.01 15.64 5.11
C ALA A 102 -1.25 14.66 3.96
N VAL A 103 -2.49 14.44 3.53
CA VAL A 103 -2.76 13.64 2.33
C VAL A 103 -2.78 14.60 1.14
N ASP A 104 -1.78 14.47 0.30
CA ASP A 104 -1.68 15.15 -0.97
C ASP A 104 -2.84 14.70 -1.90
N GLN A 105 -3.39 15.61 -2.68
CA GLN A 105 -4.46 15.33 -3.65
C GLN A 105 -4.11 14.20 -4.63
N GLU A 106 -2.84 14.06 -4.99
CA GLU A 106 -2.36 12.98 -5.83
C GLU A 106 -2.47 11.64 -5.11
N LYS A 107 -2.04 11.58 -3.86
CA LYS A 107 -2.18 10.38 -3.02
C LYS A 107 -3.65 10.01 -2.78
N GLU A 108 -4.52 10.98 -2.55
CA GLU A 108 -5.97 10.74 -2.44
C GLU A 108 -6.53 10.08 -3.70
N ARG A 109 -6.17 10.59 -4.90
CA ARG A 109 -6.60 9.99 -6.17
C ARG A 109 -6.12 8.54 -6.31
N HIS A 110 -4.90 8.25 -5.88
CA HIS A 110 -4.35 6.89 -5.92
C HIS A 110 -5.12 5.95 -4.99
N ILE A 111 -5.43 6.38 -3.78
CA ILE A 111 -6.22 5.61 -2.81
C ILE A 111 -7.64 5.39 -3.32
N VAL A 112 -8.30 6.42 -3.83
CA VAL A 112 -9.67 6.32 -4.40
C VAL A 112 -9.70 5.37 -5.59
N ARG A 113 -8.69 5.41 -6.45
CA ARG A 113 -8.58 4.49 -7.60
C ARG A 113 -8.43 3.04 -7.14
N ALA A 114 -7.60 2.79 -6.13
CA ALA A 114 -7.44 1.47 -5.54
C ALA A 114 -8.75 0.99 -4.88
N ALA A 115 -9.44 1.88 -4.16
CA ALA A 115 -10.72 1.58 -3.54
C ALA A 115 -11.80 1.23 -4.58
N ARG A 116 -11.88 1.95 -5.70
CA ARG A 116 -12.81 1.62 -6.80
C ARG A 116 -12.53 0.25 -7.39
N ALA A 117 -11.27 -0.07 -7.65
CA ALA A 117 -10.89 -1.38 -8.17
C ALA A 117 -11.24 -2.51 -7.18
N TYR A 118 -11.01 -2.29 -5.89
CA TYR A 118 -11.36 -3.24 -4.83
C TYR A 118 -12.87 -3.48 -4.75
N THR A 119 -13.66 -2.42 -4.65
CA THR A 119 -15.12 -2.49 -4.48
C THR A 119 -15.81 -3.09 -5.69
N THR A 120 -15.37 -2.73 -6.92
CA THR A 120 -15.88 -3.34 -8.16
C THR A 120 -15.65 -4.85 -8.18
N ARG A 121 -14.45 -5.28 -7.81
CA ARG A 121 -14.11 -6.72 -7.76
C ARG A 121 -14.89 -7.47 -6.69
N ALA A 122 -15.13 -6.84 -5.54
CA ALA A 122 -15.79 -7.43 -4.40
C ALA A 122 -17.33 -7.28 -4.43
N GLY A 123 -17.90 -6.57 -5.41
CA GLY A 123 -19.33 -6.32 -5.48
C GLY A 123 -19.85 -5.43 -4.35
N ILE A 124 -19.06 -4.47 -3.89
CA ILE A 124 -19.38 -3.59 -2.77
C ILE A 124 -19.89 -2.26 -3.32
N GLU A 125 -21.04 -1.81 -2.79
CA GLU A 125 -21.61 -0.51 -3.15
C GLU A 125 -20.75 0.65 -2.66
N TRP A 126 -20.59 1.67 -3.50
CA TRP A 126 -19.76 2.83 -3.17
C TRP A 126 -20.25 3.62 -1.94
N SER A 127 -21.55 3.55 -1.66
CA SER A 127 -22.16 4.13 -0.45
C SER A 127 -21.68 3.50 0.86
N GLN A 128 -21.10 2.29 0.79
CA GLN A 128 -20.53 1.56 1.93
C GLN A 128 -19.02 1.82 2.11
N VAL A 129 -18.46 2.80 1.40
CA VAL A 129 -17.03 3.12 1.45
C VAL A 129 -16.76 4.32 2.34
N ARG A 130 -15.68 4.23 3.14
CA ARG A 130 -15.15 5.33 3.95
C ARG A 130 -13.63 5.40 3.82
N PHE A 131 -13.09 6.60 3.92
CA PHE A 131 -11.65 6.86 3.86
C PHE A 131 -11.16 7.45 5.17
N ASP A 132 -10.28 6.74 5.84
CA ASP A 132 -9.75 7.12 7.15
C ASP A 132 -8.24 7.38 7.09
N ILE A 133 -7.74 8.18 8.03
CA ILE A 133 -6.32 8.37 8.28
C ILE A 133 -6.01 7.86 9.69
N VAL A 134 -4.96 7.05 9.83
CA VAL A 134 -4.38 6.70 11.12
C VAL A 134 -2.99 7.31 11.21
N SER A 135 -2.83 8.27 12.10
CA SER A 135 -1.55 8.89 12.41
C SER A 135 -0.86 8.15 13.55
N VAL A 136 0.39 7.76 13.33
CA VAL A 136 1.22 7.09 14.34
C VAL A 136 2.47 7.94 14.59
N VAL A 137 2.63 8.43 15.80
CA VAL A 137 3.83 9.13 16.24
C VAL A 137 4.65 8.18 17.11
N MET A 138 5.92 7.98 16.76
CA MET A 138 6.83 7.02 17.42
C MET A 138 7.43 7.58 18.71
N THR A 139 6.60 8.15 19.57
CA THR A 139 6.94 8.46 20.96
C THR A 139 7.07 7.19 21.80
N THR A 140 7.46 7.30 23.07
CA THR A 140 7.54 6.16 23.99
C THR A 140 6.59 6.41 25.15
N PRO A 141 5.40 5.76 25.20
CA PRO A 141 4.82 4.86 24.20
C PRO A 141 4.37 5.58 22.90
N PRO A 142 4.16 4.86 21.79
CA PRO A 142 3.65 5.46 20.56
C PRO A 142 2.26 6.08 20.74
N THR A 143 2.04 7.24 20.12
CA THR A 143 0.74 7.92 20.12
C THR A 143 0.03 7.66 18.80
N ILE A 144 -1.25 7.25 18.86
CA ILE A 144 -2.07 6.96 17.70
C ILE A 144 -3.30 7.87 17.71
N ALA A 145 -3.57 8.51 16.58
CA ALA A 145 -4.79 9.27 16.33
C ALA A 145 -5.49 8.73 15.09
N HIS A 146 -6.80 8.54 15.16
CA HIS A 146 -7.62 8.02 14.08
C HIS A 146 -8.63 9.07 13.63
N TYR A 147 -8.54 9.47 12.37
CA TYR A 147 -9.41 10.42 11.72
C TYR A 147 -10.34 9.67 10.77
N GLN A 148 -11.59 9.52 11.15
CA GLN A 148 -12.61 8.86 10.34
C GLN A 148 -13.15 9.83 9.30
N ASP A 149 -13.47 9.31 8.09
CA ASP A 149 -13.98 10.09 6.96
C ASP A 149 -13.11 11.34 6.66
N ALA A 150 -11.80 11.13 6.68
CA ALA A 150 -10.81 12.22 6.70
C ALA A 150 -10.61 12.89 5.34
N PHE A 151 -10.95 12.23 4.25
CA PHE A 151 -10.82 12.77 2.90
C PHE A 151 -11.84 12.14 1.94
N PHE A 152 -11.92 12.68 0.73
CA PHE A 152 -12.89 12.28 -0.28
C PHE A 152 -14.35 12.46 0.16
N HIS A 153 -14.80 13.70 0.22
CA HIS A 153 -16.20 14.06 0.46
C HIS A 153 -17.09 13.95 -0.79
N GLY A 154 -16.60 13.32 -1.85
CA GLY A 154 -17.33 13.06 -3.09
C GLY A 154 -18.32 11.90 -2.97
N ARG A 155 -19.12 11.87 -1.91
CA ARG A 155 -20.39 11.17 -1.94
C ARG A 155 -21.30 12.02 -2.81
N ALA A 156 -21.31 11.69 -4.12
CA ALA A 156 -22.38 12.20 -4.96
C ALA A 156 -23.71 11.83 -4.31
N ALA A 157 -24.46 12.86 -4.02
CA ALA A 157 -25.84 12.71 -3.61
C ALA A 157 -26.61 11.90 -4.66
#